data_cee09a0d4fba0cf6cbeca7b9100aece6
#
_entry.id   cee09a0d4fba0cf6cbeca7b9100aece6
#
_cell.length_a   1.000
_cell.length_b   1.000
_cell.length_c   1.000
_cell.angle_alpha   90.00
_cell.angle_beta   90.00
_cell.angle_gamma   90.00
#
_symmetry.space_group_name_H-M   'P 1'
#
loop_
_entity.id
_entity.type
_entity.pdbx_description
1 polymer ?
#
loop_
_entity_poly.entity_id
_entity_poly.type
_entity_poly.pdbx_seq_one_letter_code
_entity_poly.pdbx_strand_id
1 'polypeptide(L)'
;MTLSKPQLRTLRLLEAEPAHRVHRSRRAGDYTWVHEAATVSLTATLHQLFSRGCATVSHDNRDVAVITKKGRSVIAAIAARGSR
;
A
#
# COMPACT_ATOMS: atom_id res chain seq x y z
N MET A 1 -6.94 6.41 -14.41
CA MET A 1 -5.66 6.25 -13.67
C MET A 1 -5.11 4.85 -13.89
N THR A 2 -3.86 4.76 -14.28
CA THR A 2 -3.20 3.47 -14.53
C THR A 2 -2.12 3.24 -13.47
N LEU A 3 -2.21 2.13 -12.77
CA LEU A 3 -1.19 1.72 -11.81
C LEU A 3 -0.17 0.83 -12.49
N SER A 4 1.10 0.94 -12.08
CA SER A 4 2.13 0.00 -12.51
C SER A 4 1.89 -1.37 -11.86
N LYS A 5 2.54 -2.42 -12.40
CA LYS A 5 2.45 -3.75 -11.81
C LYS A 5 2.89 -3.78 -10.34
N PRO A 6 4.02 -3.16 -9.95
CA PRO A 6 4.40 -3.11 -8.54
C PRO A 6 3.39 -2.37 -7.67
N GLN A 7 2.83 -1.25 -8.15
CA GLN A 7 1.82 -0.50 -7.41
C GLN A 7 0.56 -1.34 -7.20
N LEU A 8 0.09 -2.00 -8.24
CA LEU A 8 -1.09 -2.86 -8.14
C LEU A 8 -0.87 -4.04 -7.20
N ARG A 9 0.31 -4.66 -7.26
CA ARG A 9 0.68 -5.76 -6.37
C ARG A 9 0.64 -5.31 -4.91
N THR A 10 1.24 -4.15 -4.63
CA THR A 10 1.25 -3.58 -3.27
C THR A 10 -0.17 -3.27 -2.81
N LEU A 11 -1.00 -2.71 -3.69
CA LEU A 11 -2.38 -2.39 -3.36
C LEU A 11 -3.20 -3.64 -3.01
N ARG A 12 -2.99 -4.73 -3.73
CA ARG A 12 -3.64 -6.02 -3.43
C ARG A 12 -3.19 -6.59 -2.09
N LEU A 13 -1.93 -6.40 -1.72
CA LEU A 13 -1.45 -6.79 -0.39
C LEU A 13 -2.17 -6.00 0.70
N LEU A 14 -2.36 -4.70 0.50
CA LEU A 14 -3.09 -3.86 1.46
C LEU A 14 -4.57 -4.23 1.57
N GLU A 15 -5.16 -4.71 0.50
CA GLU A 15 -6.55 -5.17 0.53
C GLU A 15 -6.71 -6.37 1.46
N ALA A 16 -5.72 -7.25 1.48
CA ALA A 16 -5.74 -8.44 2.34
C ALA A 16 -5.41 -8.09 3.79
N GLU A 17 -4.35 -7.32 4.02
CA GLU A 17 -3.86 -6.94 5.34
C GLU A 17 -3.16 -5.59 5.29
N PRO A 18 -3.14 -4.82 6.40
CA PRO A 18 -2.38 -3.57 6.45
C PRO A 18 -0.88 -3.79 6.35
N ALA A 19 -0.16 -2.78 5.86
CA ALA A 19 1.29 -2.75 5.91
C ALA A 19 1.75 -2.08 7.21
N HIS A 20 2.97 -2.36 7.60
CA HIS A 20 3.56 -1.83 8.84
C HIS A 20 4.84 -1.08 8.55
N ARG A 21 5.05 0.01 9.28
CA ARG A 21 6.27 0.80 9.20
C ARG A 21 7.23 0.35 10.31
N VAL A 22 8.44 0.01 9.91
CA VAL A 22 9.50 -0.40 10.84
C VAL A 22 10.58 0.67 10.81
N HIS A 23 10.89 1.25 11.98
CA HIS A 23 11.94 2.23 12.12
C HIS A 23 13.29 1.52 12.26
N ARG A 24 14.28 1.96 11.49
CA ARG A 24 15.62 1.37 11.52
C ARG A 24 16.54 2.06 12.52
N SER A 25 16.23 3.31 12.85
CA SER A 25 16.99 4.12 13.78
C SER A 25 16.07 5.15 14.41
N ARG A 26 16.62 6.03 15.25
CA ARG A 26 15.87 7.13 15.87
C ARG A 26 15.58 8.28 14.89
N ARG A 27 16.18 8.27 13.72
CA ARG A 27 15.95 9.31 12.70
C ARG A 27 14.56 9.14 12.12
N ALA A 28 13.79 10.23 12.04
CA ALA A 28 12.41 10.21 11.59
C ALA A 28 12.23 9.67 10.17
N GLY A 29 13.21 9.88 9.29
CA GLY A 29 13.15 9.41 7.91
C GLY A 29 13.72 8.03 7.67
N ASP A 30 14.25 7.38 8.72
CA ASP A 30 14.91 6.09 8.57
C ASP A 30 13.96 4.94 8.93
N TYR A 31 13.05 4.65 8.00
CA TYR A 31 12.05 3.60 8.17
C TYR A 31 11.82 2.86 6.86
N THR A 32 11.16 1.71 6.96
CA THR A 32 10.72 0.96 5.80
C THR A 32 9.32 0.41 6.04
N TRP A 33 8.52 0.33 4.97
CA TRP A 33 7.20 -0.30 5.03
C TRP A 33 7.32 -1.77 4.64
N VAL A 34 6.74 -2.64 5.45
CA VAL A 34 6.80 -4.09 5.26
C VAL A 34 5.40 -4.69 5.32
N HIS A 35 5.26 -5.89 4.76
CA HIS A 35 3.99 -6.64 4.76
C HIS A 35 4.31 -8.12 4.95
N GLU A 36 3.48 -8.83 5.70
CA GLU A 36 3.71 -10.24 5.98
C GLU A 36 3.81 -11.10 4.72
N ALA A 37 3.01 -10.77 3.71
CA ALA A 37 2.96 -11.53 2.46
C ALA A 37 4.02 -11.08 1.45
N ALA A 38 4.89 -10.13 1.80
CA ALA A 38 5.93 -9.63 0.90
C ALA A 38 7.31 -9.80 1.52
N THR A 39 8.26 -10.25 0.70
CA THR A 39 9.65 -10.43 1.15
C THR A 39 10.51 -9.19 0.96
N VAL A 40 9.99 -8.18 0.27
CA VAL A 40 10.71 -6.95 -0.06
C VAL A 40 10.02 -5.74 0.56
N SER A 41 10.78 -4.65 0.71
CA SER A 41 10.25 -3.39 1.21
C SER A 41 9.22 -2.81 0.24
N LEU A 42 8.14 -2.25 0.79
CA LEU A 42 7.08 -1.62 0.01
C LEU A 42 7.17 -0.09 0.02
N THR A 43 8.24 0.48 0.58
CA THR A 43 8.34 1.91 0.85
C THR A 43 8.05 2.77 -0.38
N ALA A 44 8.75 2.52 -1.49
CA ALA A 44 8.61 3.33 -2.70
C ALA A 44 7.21 3.23 -3.30
N THR A 45 6.70 2.00 -3.47
CA THR A 45 5.38 1.80 -4.07
C THR A 45 4.27 2.30 -3.16
N LEU A 46 4.43 2.15 -1.85
CA LEU A 46 3.43 2.62 -0.89
C LEU A 46 3.34 4.15 -0.89
N HIS A 47 4.48 4.85 -0.93
CA HIS A 47 4.48 6.31 -1.03
C HIS A 47 3.77 6.77 -2.32
N GLN A 48 3.95 6.08 -3.42
CA GLN A 48 3.25 6.37 -4.67
C GLN A 48 1.74 6.19 -4.51
N LEU A 49 1.31 5.14 -3.80
CA LEU A 49 -0.11 4.90 -3.53
C LEU A 49 -0.70 5.97 -2.60
N PHE A 50 0.06 6.43 -1.61
CA PHE A 50 -0.37 7.56 -0.78
C PHE A 50 -0.62 8.81 -1.62
N SER A 51 0.30 9.13 -2.52
CA SER A 51 0.17 10.29 -3.40
C SER A 51 -1.04 10.21 -4.32
N ARG A 52 -1.46 9.01 -4.69
CA ARG A 52 -2.62 8.77 -5.54
C ARG A 52 -3.92 8.64 -4.77
N GLY A 53 -3.87 8.67 -3.44
CA GLY A 53 -5.05 8.51 -2.59
C GLY A 53 -5.57 7.08 -2.52
N CYS A 54 -4.82 6.10 -2.98
CA CYS A 54 -5.21 4.68 -2.96
C CYS A 54 -4.89 4.01 -1.63
N ALA A 55 -4.00 4.59 -0.84
CA ALA A 55 -3.64 4.12 0.49
C ALA A 55 -3.45 5.30 1.41
N THR A 56 -3.54 5.07 2.72
CA THR A 56 -3.34 6.10 3.73
C THR A 56 -2.82 5.48 5.01
N VAL A 57 -2.25 6.31 5.85
CA VAL A 57 -1.83 5.91 7.20
C VAL A 57 -3.08 5.80 8.08
N SER A 58 -3.14 4.77 8.92
CA SER A 58 -4.26 4.55 9.83
C SER A 58 -4.44 5.73 10.79
N HIS A 59 -5.69 6.07 11.11
CA HIS A 59 -6.02 7.08 12.11
C HIS A 59 -5.46 6.72 13.48
N ASP A 60 -5.51 5.45 13.82
CA ASP A 60 -5.18 4.98 15.17
C ASP A 60 -3.69 4.73 15.35
N ASN A 61 -2.95 4.49 14.28
CA ASN A 61 -1.55 4.14 14.36
C ASN A 61 -0.79 4.60 13.11
N ARG A 62 0.14 5.53 13.29
CA ARG A 62 0.95 6.08 12.19
C ARG A 62 1.90 5.06 11.56
N ASP A 63 2.13 3.95 12.24
CA ASP A 63 2.99 2.88 11.74
C ASP A 63 2.23 1.80 10.98
N VAL A 64 0.96 2.06 10.66
CA VAL A 64 0.10 1.16 9.91
C VAL A 64 -0.46 1.88 8.70
N ALA A 65 -0.35 1.26 7.52
CA ALA A 65 -0.92 1.77 6.28
C ALA A 65 -2.06 0.87 5.84
N VAL A 66 -3.15 1.48 5.40
CA VAL A 66 -4.36 0.78 4.98
C VAL A 66 -4.80 1.23 3.59
N ILE A 67 -5.55 0.37 2.91
CA ILE A 67 -6.15 0.71 1.62
C ILE A 67 -7.31 1.68 1.84
N THR A 68 -7.48 2.62 0.91
CA THR A 68 -8.61 3.55 0.93
C THR A 68 -9.78 3.01 0.11
N LYS A 69 -10.94 3.66 0.24
CA LYS A 69 -12.08 3.37 -0.60
C LYS A 69 -11.74 3.51 -2.09
N LYS A 70 -10.96 4.54 -2.44
CA LYS A 70 -10.47 4.73 -3.81
C LYS A 70 -9.60 3.57 -4.26
N GLY A 71 -8.70 3.10 -3.40
CA GLY A 71 -7.85 1.95 -3.70
C GLY A 71 -8.66 0.69 -3.96
N ARG A 72 -9.69 0.43 -3.16
CA ARG A 72 -10.58 -0.71 -3.36
C ARG A 72 -11.34 -0.60 -4.68
N SER A 73 -11.77 0.60 -5.04
CA SER A 73 -12.46 0.84 -6.31
C SER A 73 -11.57 0.57 -7.51
N VAL A 74 -10.30 0.94 -7.42
CA VAL A 74 -9.31 0.67 -8.48
C VAL A 74 -9.13 -0.83 -8.68
N ILE A 75 -8.99 -1.59 -7.60
CA ILE A 75 -8.85 -3.05 -7.67
C ILE A 75 -10.10 -3.67 -8.29
N ALA A 76 -11.27 -3.26 -7.85
CA ALA A 76 -12.55 -3.77 -8.35
C ALA A 76 -12.70 -3.51 -9.85
N ALA A 77 -12.31 -2.33 -10.33
CA ALA A 77 -12.35 -1.98 -11.75
C ALA A 77 -11.43 -2.86 -12.59
N ILE A 78 -10.23 -3.14 -12.08
CA ILE A 78 -9.26 -3.99 -12.76
C ILE A 78 -9.74 -5.44 -12.79
N ALA A 79 -10.29 -5.94 -11.67
CA ALA A 79 -10.85 -7.29 -11.60
C ALA A 79 -12.02 -7.46 -12.57
N ALA A 80 -12.88 -6.46 -12.69
CA ALA A 80 -14.00 -6.48 -13.63
C ALA A 80 -13.53 -6.58 -15.09
N ARG A 81 -12.44 -5.88 -15.42
CA ARG A 81 -11.86 -5.96 -16.77
C ARG A 81 -11.21 -7.31 -17.06
N GLY A 82 -10.62 -7.93 -16.03
CA GLY A 82 -9.95 -9.20 -16.16
C GLY A 82 -10.87 -10.40 -16.16
N SER A 83 -12.13 -10.21 -15.77
CA SER A 83 -13.12 -11.28 -15.65
C SER A 83 -13.80 -11.51 -16.99
N ARG A 84 -13.30 -12.44 -17.74
CA ARG A 84 -13.93 -12.85 -18.99
C ARG A 84 -14.12 -14.36 -19.02
#